data_6e40e6757d5255de6273110315e9ac0f
#
_entry.id   6e40e6757d5255de6273110315e9ac0f
#
_cell.length_a   1.000
_cell.length_b   1.000
_cell.length_c   1.000
_cell.angle_alpha   90.00
_cell.angle_beta   90.00
_cell.angle_gamma   90.00
#
_symmetry.space_group_name_H-M   'P 1'
#
loop_
_entity.id
_entity.type
_entity.pdbx_description
1 polymer ?
#
loop_
_entity_poly.entity_id
_entity_poly.type
_entity_poly.pdbx_seq_one_letter_code
_entity_poly.pdbx_strand_id
1 'polypeptide(L)'
;MNFENILIETHGKVGLVRLNRPKALNALNDQLMNELGEALLAFDADEKIACIILTGSEKAFAAGADIAAMAGYTYMDVYKGDYITRNWEQIRRVRKPIIAAVAGYALGGGCELAMMCDFIIAADSARFGQPEIKLGTMPGAGGTQRLPRAVSKSKAMDMCLTARMMDATEAERAGLVSRVVPADKLMEEAMEAATVISAMSLPSILMIKDAVNRAYESSLTDGVQYERRLFHSTFATEDQKEGMNAFIEKRKPNFRDI
;
A
#
# COMPACT_ATOMS: atom_id res chain seq x y z
N MET A 1 18.27 10.50 -7.28
CA MET A 1 18.53 9.11 -6.82
C MET A 1 18.55 8.22 -8.06
N ASN A 2 19.55 7.36 -8.19
CA ASN A 2 19.57 6.35 -9.25
C ASN A 2 19.30 4.99 -8.63
N PHE A 3 18.17 4.39 -8.98
CA PHE A 3 17.76 3.09 -8.53
C PHE A 3 17.88 2.08 -9.68
N GLU A 4 18.15 0.81 -9.38
CA GLU A 4 18.27 -0.25 -10.38
C GLU A 4 16.98 -1.04 -10.54
N ASN A 5 16.26 -1.25 -9.41
CA ASN A 5 15.11 -2.15 -9.34
C ASN A 5 13.76 -1.42 -9.24
N ILE A 6 13.78 -0.10 -9.20
CA ILE A 6 12.58 0.72 -9.23
C ILE A 6 12.77 1.92 -10.14
N LEU A 7 11.66 2.46 -10.65
CA LEU A 7 11.59 3.74 -11.34
C LEU A 7 10.75 4.70 -10.49
N ILE A 8 11.18 5.96 -10.41
CA ILE A 8 10.44 6.99 -9.68
C ILE A 8 10.10 8.15 -10.60
N GLU A 9 8.89 8.66 -10.46
CA GLU A 9 8.38 9.81 -11.18
C GLU A 9 7.61 10.72 -10.22
N THR A 10 7.42 11.99 -10.61
CA THR A 10 6.61 12.95 -9.86
C THR A 10 5.62 13.62 -10.80
N HIS A 11 4.34 13.61 -10.45
CA HIS A 11 3.25 14.22 -11.21
C HIS A 11 2.49 15.21 -10.31
N GLY A 12 2.85 16.47 -10.33
CA GLY A 12 2.33 17.48 -9.40
C GLY A 12 2.64 17.10 -7.95
N LYS A 13 1.63 16.90 -7.11
CA LYS A 13 1.78 16.45 -5.72
C LYS A 13 1.76 14.91 -5.55
N VAL A 14 1.87 14.14 -6.63
CA VAL A 14 1.84 12.67 -6.61
C VAL A 14 3.22 12.10 -6.90
N GLY A 15 3.75 11.29 -5.99
CA GLY A 15 4.92 10.45 -6.20
C GLY A 15 4.52 9.11 -6.81
N LEU A 16 5.19 8.65 -7.85
CA LEU A 16 4.98 7.34 -8.46
C LEU A 16 6.23 6.49 -8.32
N VAL A 17 6.08 5.31 -7.73
CA VAL A 17 7.12 4.28 -7.67
C VAL A 17 6.66 3.08 -8.48
N ARG A 18 7.48 2.67 -9.43
CA ARG A 18 7.25 1.47 -10.24
C ARG A 18 8.33 0.43 -9.97
N LEU A 19 7.92 -0.76 -9.56
CA LEU A 19 8.83 -1.90 -9.45
C LEU A 19 9.34 -2.29 -10.84
N ASN A 20 10.65 -2.48 -10.98
CA ASN A 20 11.32 -2.63 -12.27
C ASN A 20 12.34 -3.78 -12.30
N ARG A 21 11.86 -4.99 -11.98
CA ARG A 21 12.59 -6.26 -12.21
C ARG A 21 11.78 -7.15 -13.16
N PRO A 22 11.54 -6.73 -14.43
CA PRO A 22 10.59 -7.40 -15.33
C PRO A 22 10.97 -8.85 -15.67
N LYS A 23 12.26 -9.16 -15.70
CA LYS A 23 12.77 -10.53 -15.96
C LYS A 23 12.44 -11.50 -14.83
N ALA A 24 12.24 -11.00 -13.62
CA ALA A 24 11.88 -11.76 -12.42
C ALA A 24 10.43 -11.54 -11.99
N LEU A 25 9.56 -10.99 -12.85
CA LEU A 25 8.17 -10.63 -12.52
C LEU A 25 8.09 -9.78 -11.24
N ASN A 26 9.03 -8.86 -11.06
CA ASN A 26 9.17 -8.00 -9.88
C ASN A 26 9.32 -8.77 -8.56
N ALA A 27 9.94 -9.95 -8.57
CA ALA A 27 10.25 -10.68 -7.34
C ALA A 27 11.07 -9.79 -6.38
N LEU A 28 10.66 -9.80 -5.11
CA LEU A 28 11.16 -8.89 -4.08
C LEU A 28 12.43 -9.47 -3.46
N ASN A 29 13.57 -8.80 -3.68
CA ASN A 29 14.84 -9.09 -3.02
C ASN A 29 15.23 -7.91 -2.13
N ASP A 30 16.29 -8.09 -1.35
CA ASP A 30 16.78 -7.07 -0.41
C ASP A 30 17.08 -5.74 -1.07
N GLN A 31 17.73 -5.75 -2.25
CA GLN A 31 18.08 -4.51 -2.96
C GLN A 31 16.81 -3.75 -3.37
N LEU A 32 15.83 -4.42 -4.00
CA LEU A 32 14.57 -3.79 -4.37
C LEU A 32 13.86 -3.21 -3.14
N MET A 33 13.79 -3.97 -2.03
CA MET A 33 13.10 -3.52 -0.82
C MET A 33 13.80 -2.34 -0.14
N ASN A 34 15.14 -2.29 -0.19
CA ASN A 34 15.91 -1.14 0.27
C ASN A 34 15.65 0.10 -0.59
N GLU A 35 15.73 -0.04 -1.92
CA GLU A 35 15.46 1.04 -2.87
C GLU A 35 14.02 1.56 -2.73
N LEU A 36 13.05 0.65 -2.58
CA LEU A 36 11.64 1.00 -2.36
C LEU A 36 11.47 1.78 -1.06
N GLY A 37 12.06 1.30 0.04
CA GLY A 37 11.99 1.99 1.33
C GLY A 37 12.60 3.39 1.27
N GLU A 38 13.77 3.55 0.63
CA GLU A 38 14.43 4.84 0.44
C GLU A 38 13.55 5.81 -0.36
N ALA A 39 13.00 5.36 -1.49
CA ALA A 39 12.13 6.18 -2.35
C ALA A 39 10.85 6.62 -1.62
N LEU A 40 10.20 5.70 -0.92
CA LEU A 40 8.97 5.98 -0.19
C LEU A 40 9.19 6.98 0.96
N LEU A 41 10.27 6.81 1.72
CA LEU A 41 10.61 7.74 2.82
C LEU A 41 11.04 9.12 2.27
N ALA A 42 11.70 9.16 1.11
CA ALA A 42 12.03 10.42 0.45
C ALA A 42 10.75 11.17 0.01
N PHE A 43 9.76 10.47 -0.58
CA PHE A 43 8.47 11.07 -0.92
C PHE A 43 7.66 11.47 0.33
N ASP A 44 7.77 10.71 1.42
CA ASP A 44 7.11 11.08 2.68
C ASP A 44 7.68 12.37 3.28
N ALA A 45 8.99 12.58 3.15
CA ALA A 45 9.68 13.78 3.64
C ALA A 45 9.55 15.00 2.70
N ASP A 46 9.21 14.81 1.42
CA ASP A 46 9.09 15.92 0.46
C ASP A 46 7.75 16.65 0.63
N GLU A 47 7.77 17.91 1.10
CA GLU A 47 6.59 18.75 1.29
C GLU A 47 5.76 18.95 0.02
N LYS A 48 6.33 18.73 -1.16
CA LYS A 48 5.62 18.85 -2.44
C LYS A 48 4.80 17.63 -2.79
N ILE A 49 4.97 16.51 -2.10
CA ILE A 49 4.25 15.27 -2.34
C ILE A 49 3.17 15.10 -1.27
N ALA A 50 1.96 14.75 -1.67
CA ALA A 50 0.83 14.51 -0.76
C ALA A 50 0.27 13.08 -0.85
N CYS A 51 0.48 12.38 -1.97
CA CYS A 51 0.06 11.00 -2.18
C CYS A 51 1.10 10.23 -2.99
N ILE A 52 1.18 8.92 -2.78
CA ILE A 52 2.13 8.04 -3.47
C ILE A 52 1.36 6.93 -4.19
N ILE A 53 1.79 6.57 -5.40
CA ILE A 53 1.31 5.40 -6.13
C ILE A 53 2.47 4.40 -6.18
N LEU A 54 2.19 3.15 -5.80
CA LEU A 54 3.09 2.02 -5.97
C LEU A 54 2.50 1.08 -7.02
N THR A 55 3.28 0.75 -8.05
CA THR A 55 2.83 -0.13 -9.13
C THR A 55 3.95 -1.05 -9.62
N GLY A 56 3.61 -2.01 -10.44
CA GLY A 56 4.56 -2.89 -11.12
C GLY A 56 4.46 -2.79 -12.64
N SER A 57 4.39 -3.95 -13.30
CA SER A 57 4.15 -4.09 -14.73
C SER A 57 2.76 -4.67 -15.00
N GLU A 58 2.32 -4.68 -16.26
CA GLU A 58 1.06 -5.32 -16.67
C GLU A 58 1.03 -6.82 -16.34
N LYS A 59 2.18 -7.50 -16.36
CA LYS A 59 2.30 -8.94 -16.08
C LYS A 59 2.31 -9.25 -14.59
N ALA A 60 2.92 -8.38 -13.80
CA ALA A 60 3.03 -8.57 -12.36
C ALA A 60 3.24 -7.24 -11.64
N PHE A 61 2.45 -7.02 -10.62
CA PHE A 61 2.79 -6.07 -9.57
C PHE A 61 4.08 -6.56 -8.87
N ALA A 62 4.01 -7.73 -8.23
CA ALA A 62 5.16 -8.47 -7.71
C ALA A 62 4.78 -9.95 -7.51
N ALA A 63 5.57 -10.88 -8.03
CA ALA A 63 5.28 -12.32 -7.99
C ALA A 63 5.74 -13.01 -6.69
N GLY A 64 6.13 -12.27 -5.67
CA GLY A 64 6.54 -12.79 -4.36
C GLY A 64 7.97 -12.44 -4.01
N ALA A 65 8.50 -13.08 -2.95
CA ALA A 65 9.89 -12.98 -2.59
C ALA A 65 10.80 -13.64 -3.64
N ASP A 66 12.03 -13.16 -3.76
CA ASP A 66 13.04 -13.79 -4.64
C ASP A 66 13.55 -15.07 -3.98
N ILE A 67 12.96 -16.21 -4.39
CA ILE A 67 13.24 -17.52 -3.79
C ILE A 67 14.71 -17.92 -3.96
N ALA A 68 15.35 -17.57 -5.09
CA ALA A 68 16.75 -17.88 -5.30
C ALA A 68 17.66 -17.15 -4.28
N ALA A 69 17.29 -15.94 -3.88
CA ALA A 69 18.02 -15.17 -2.89
C ALA A 69 17.90 -15.73 -1.46
N MET A 70 16.78 -16.43 -1.14
CA MET A 70 16.50 -16.89 0.21
C MET A 70 16.65 -18.39 0.42
N ALA A 71 16.75 -19.19 -0.63
CA ALA A 71 16.75 -20.66 -0.55
C ALA A 71 17.87 -21.25 0.31
N GLY A 72 18.99 -20.56 0.45
CA GLY A 72 20.11 -20.97 1.29
C GLY A 72 20.07 -20.51 2.74
N TYR A 73 19.07 -19.71 3.15
CA TYR A 73 19.03 -19.15 4.52
C TYR A 73 18.71 -20.23 5.56
N THR A 74 19.46 -20.18 6.65
CA THR A 74 19.15 -20.93 7.87
C THR A 74 18.27 -20.10 8.82
N TYR A 75 17.73 -20.74 9.84
CA TYR A 75 17.01 -20.03 10.91
C TYR A 75 17.84 -18.88 11.50
N MET A 76 19.14 -19.13 11.74
CA MET A 76 20.01 -18.12 12.35
C MET A 76 20.30 -16.96 11.42
N ASP A 77 20.34 -17.18 10.10
CA ASP A 77 20.53 -16.10 9.11
C ASP A 77 19.32 -15.16 9.11
N VAL A 78 18.11 -15.72 9.07
CA VAL A 78 16.87 -14.90 9.08
C VAL A 78 16.64 -14.23 10.43
N TYR A 79 16.93 -14.91 11.53
CA TYR A 79 16.72 -14.40 12.89
C TYR A 79 17.70 -13.27 13.23
N LYS A 80 19.01 -13.48 13.02
CA LYS A 80 20.03 -12.44 13.28
C LYS A 80 20.00 -11.31 12.27
N GLY A 81 19.62 -11.60 11.03
CA GLY A 81 19.52 -10.61 9.96
C GLY A 81 18.26 -9.77 10.02
N ASP A 82 17.37 -10.01 10.99
CA ASP A 82 16.05 -9.35 11.09
C ASP A 82 15.32 -9.33 9.75
N TYR A 83 15.35 -10.50 9.07
CA TYR A 83 14.80 -10.65 7.72
C TYR A 83 13.32 -10.30 7.69
N ILE A 84 12.88 -9.61 6.67
CA ILE A 84 11.57 -8.97 6.51
C ILE A 84 11.48 -7.65 7.30
N THR A 85 11.64 -7.63 8.64
CA THR A 85 11.41 -6.44 9.47
C THR A 85 12.32 -5.29 9.06
N ARG A 86 13.60 -5.60 8.76
CA ARG A 86 14.63 -4.57 8.52
C ARG A 86 14.32 -3.65 7.33
N ASN A 87 13.67 -4.13 6.26
CA ASN A 87 13.44 -3.34 5.05
C ASN A 87 12.03 -3.46 4.46
N TRP A 88 11.35 -4.61 4.56
CA TRP A 88 10.00 -4.76 4.00
C TRP A 88 8.95 -3.94 4.74
N GLU A 89 9.13 -3.70 6.04
CA GLU A 89 8.20 -2.92 6.84
C GLU A 89 8.43 -1.40 6.78
N GLN A 90 9.40 -0.92 6.00
CA GLN A 90 9.64 0.53 5.86
C GLN A 90 8.44 1.27 5.29
N ILE A 91 7.66 0.65 4.40
CA ILE A 91 6.42 1.20 3.87
C ILE A 91 5.41 1.60 4.99
N ARG A 92 5.40 0.88 6.12
CA ARG A 92 4.54 1.19 7.28
C ARG A 92 4.93 2.47 8.02
N ARG A 93 6.14 2.99 7.77
CA ARG A 93 6.62 4.25 8.37
C ARG A 93 6.15 5.47 7.60
N VAL A 94 5.66 5.28 6.38
CA VAL A 94 5.20 6.34 5.49
C VAL A 94 3.85 6.86 5.99
N ARG A 95 3.78 8.14 6.28
CA ARG A 95 2.59 8.81 6.80
C ARG A 95 1.62 9.21 5.69
N LYS A 96 2.14 9.56 4.52
CA LYS A 96 1.32 9.93 3.36
C LYS A 96 0.59 8.71 2.79
N PRO A 97 -0.60 8.89 2.19
CA PRO A 97 -1.32 7.81 1.54
C PRO A 97 -0.50 7.14 0.43
N ILE A 98 -0.59 5.81 0.37
CA ILE A 98 0.00 4.98 -0.69
C ILE A 98 -1.10 4.17 -1.35
N ILE A 99 -1.28 4.33 -2.65
CA ILE A 99 -2.21 3.54 -3.48
C ILE A 99 -1.41 2.43 -4.16
N ALA A 100 -1.82 1.17 -3.98
CA ALA A 100 -1.30 0.09 -4.82
C ALA A 100 -2.11 0.00 -6.12
N ALA A 101 -1.48 0.27 -7.26
CA ALA A 101 -2.05 0.04 -8.58
C ALA A 101 -1.57 -1.32 -9.10
N VAL A 102 -2.46 -2.33 -9.05
CA VAL A 102 -2.10 -3.74 -9.23
C VAL A 102 -2.62 -4.28 -10.56
N ALA A 103 -1.71 -4.71 -11.44
CA ALA A 103 -2.02 -5.50 -12.62
C ALA A 103 -1.27 -6.84 -12.56
N GLY A 104 -1.81 -7.87 -13.21
CA GLY A 104 -1.21 -9.20 -13.24
C GLY A 104 -1.02 -9.80 -11.85
N TYR A 105 0.12 -10.42 -11.60
CA TYR A 105 0.35 -11.18 -10.37
C TYR A 105 0.75 -10.29 -9.18
N ALA A 106 0.04 -10.43 -8.07
CA ALA A 106 0.40 -9.96 -6.73
C ALA A 106 0.37 -11.19 -5.80
N LEU A 107 1.50 -11.89 -5.68
CA LEU A 107 1.57 -13.19 -5.01
C LEU A 107 2.52 -13.16 -3.83
N GLY A 108 2.22 -13.90 -2.77
CA GLY A 108 3.05 -14.00 -1.57
C GLY A 108 3.45 -12.62 -1.06
N GLY A 109 4.75 -12.38 -0.91
CA GLY A 109 5.29 -11.08 -0.52
C GLY A 109 4.78 -9.90 -1.37
N GLY A 110 4.48 -10.12 -2.66
CA GLY A 110 3.88 -9.10 -3.52
C GLY A 110 2.43 -8.76 -3.13
N CYS A 111 1.63 -9.76 -2.74
CA CYS A 111 0.30 -9.55 -2.19
C CYS A 111 0.39 -8.87 -0.81
N GLU A 112 1.36 -9.27 0.01
CA GLU A 112 1.63 -8.66 1.32
C GLU A 112 2.04 -7.19 1.18
N LEU A 113 2.89 -6.85 0.20
CA LEU A 113 3.27 -5.47 -0.12
C LEU A 113 2.07 -4.64 -0.57
N ALA A 114 1.20 -5.19 -1.44
CA ALA A 114 -0.03 -4.50 -1.84
C ALA A 114 -0.96 -4.23 -0.66
N MET A 115 -1.10 -5.20 0.28
CA MET A 115 -1.88 -5.03 1.51
C MET A 115 -1.25 -4.08 2.55
N MET A 116 0.02 -3.73 2.42
CA MET A 116 0.66 -2.70 3.25
C MET A 116 0.37 -1.28 2.76
N CYS A 117 -0.09 -1.11 1.52
CA CYS A 117 -0.62 0.15 1.02
C CYS A 117 -1.98 0.46 1.65
N ASP A 118 -2.44 1.70 1.54
CA ASP A 118 -3.68 2.12 2.19
C ASP A 118 -4.93 1.56 1.50
N PHE A 119 -4.89 1.45 0.18
CA PHE A 119 -5.90 0.71 -0.58
C PHE A 119 -5.36 0.26 -1.94
N ILE A 120 -6.06 -0.70 -2.55
CA ILE A 120 -5.68 -1.31 -3.82
C ILE A 120 -6.69 -0.91 -4.90
N ILE A 121 -6.20 -0.40 -6.02
CA ILE A 121 -6.93 -0.33 -7.29
C ILE A 121 -6.36 -1.43 -8.17
N ALA A 122 -7.21 -2.32 -8.68
CA ALA A 122 -6.78 -3.47 -9.46
C ALA A 122 -7.22 -3.37 -10.92
N ALA A 123 -6.35 -3.79 -11.83
CA ALA A 123 -6.77 -4.15 -13.17
C ALA A 123 -7.62 -5.44 -13.13
N ASP A 124 -8.51 -5.62 -14.09
CA ASP A 124 -9.30 -6.85 -14.28
C ASP A 124 -8.42 -8.10 -14.48
N SER A 125 -7.19 -7.88 -14.96
CA SER A 125 -6.17 -8.92 -15.10
C SER A 125 -5.49 -9.35 -13.79
N ALA A 126 -5.71 -8.62 -12.67
CA ALA A 126 -5.01 -8.85 -11.42
C ALA A 126 -5.34 -10.22 -10.79
N ARG A 127 -4.32 -10.83 -10.18
CA ARG A 127 -4.42 -12.11 -9.46
C ARG A 127 -3.69 -12.00 -8.13
N PHE A 128 -4.41 -12.25 -7.05
CA PHE A 128 -3.90 -12.17 -5.68
C PHE A 128 -3.77 -13.58 -5.09
N GLY A 129 -2.74 -13.84 -4.30
CA GLY A 129 -2.57 -15.14 -3.67
C GLY A 129 -1.46 -15.17 -2.62
N GLN A 130 -1.50 -16.23 -1.78
CA GLN A 130 -0.48 -16.54 -0.78
C GLN A 130 0.00 -17.98 -1.00
N PRO A 131 0.87 -18.22 -2.02
CA PRO A 131 1.23 -19.57 -2.45
C PRO A 131 2.42 -20.18 -1.69
N GLU A 132 2.87 -19.58 -0.57
CA GLU A 132 4.06 -19.96 0.18
C GLU A 132 4.05 -21.41 0.64
N ILE A 133 2.88 -21.98 0.89
CA ILE A 133 2.73 -23.41 1.27
C ILE A 133 3.32 -24.38 0.23
N LYS A 134 3.32 -24.00 -1.05
CA LYS A 134 3.95 -24.79 -2.12
C LYS A 134 5.47 -24.89 -2.00
N LEU A 135 6.08 -24.01 -1.22
CA LEU A 135 7.50 -23.95 -0.96
C LEU A 135 7.86 -24.53 0.43
N GLY A 136 6.88 -25.12 1.14
CA GLY A 136 7.09 -25.63 2.50
C GLY A 136 7.25 -24.53 3.54
N THR A 137 6.77 -23.32 3.28
CA THR A 137 6.82 -22.16 4.17
C THR A 137 5.44 -21.53 4.32
N MET A 138 5.37 -20.36 4.94
CA MET A 138 4.15 -19.61 5.16
C MET A 138 4.35 -18.12 4.84
N PRO A 139 3.28 -17.33 4.65
CA PRO A 139 3.40 -15.88 4.54
C PRO A 139 4.16 -15.29 5.72
N GLY A 140 5.17 -14.46 5.44
CA GLY A 140 6.09 -13.94 6.45
C GLY A 140 6.09 -12.41 6.60
N ALA A 141 5.49 -11.69 5.64
CA ALA A 141 5.42 -10.23 5.67
C ALA A 141 4.01 -9.71 6.05
N GLY A 142 3.27 -10.50 6.81
CA GLY A 142 1.97 -10.14 7.40
C GLY A 142 0.76 -10.69 6.65
N GLY A 143 0.90 -11.55 5.66
CA GLY A 143 -0.20 -12.13 4.90
C GLY A 143 -1.21 -12.86 5.78
N THR A 144 -0.76 -13.67 6.74
CA THR A 144 -1.65 -14.36 7.69
C THR A 144 -2.42 -13.41 8.62
N GLN A 145 -2.02 -12.15 8.72
CA GLN A 145 -2.64 -11.16 9.59
C GLN A 145 -3.48 -10.14 8.81
N ARG A 146 -2.96 -9.61 7.69
CA ARG A 146 -3.67 -8.60 6.89
C ARG A 146 -4.77 -9.22 6.03
N LEU A 147 -4.50 -10.37 5.40
CA LEU A 147 -5.49 -10.99 4.53
C LEU A 147 -6.81 -11.33 5.26
N PRO A 148 -6.83 -12.00 6.44
CA PRO A 148 -8.10 -12.29 7.13
C PRO A 148 -8.81 -11.05 7.68
N ARG A 149 -8.12 -9.91 7.81
CA ARG A 149 -8.72 -8.63 8.15
C ARG A 149 -9.37 -7.94 6.95
N ALA A 150 -8.80 -8.15 5.75
CA ALA A 150 -9.34 -7.59 4.52
C ALA A 150 -10.51 -8.43 3.97
N VAL A 151 -10.36 -9.76 3.93
CA VAL A 151 -11.39 -10.63 3.34
C VAL A 151 -12.10 -11.47 4.41
N SER A 152 -12.21 -12.55 4.67
CA SER A 152 -12.73 -13.32 5.80
C SER A 152 -11.74 -14.41 6.19
N LYS A 153 -11.83 -14.90 7.41
CA LYS A 153 -11.01 -16.03 7.87
C LYS A 153 -11.10 -17.21 6.91
N SER A 154 -12.31 -17.54 6.42
CA SER A 154 -12.54 -18.68 5.53
C SER A 154 -11.79 -18.53 4.20
N LYS A 155 -11.88 -17.37 3.56
CA LYS A 155 -11.18 -17.09 2.31
C LYS A 155 -9.65 -17.05 2.51
N ALA A 156 -9.19 -16.42 3.58
CA ALA A 156 -7.76 -16.36 3.89
C ALA A 156 -7.17 -17.76 4.13
N MET A 157 -7.87 -18.63 4.88
CA MET A 157 -7.45 -20.01 5.11
C MET A 157 -7.41 -20.82 3.80
N ASP A 158 -8.44 -20.69 2.97
CA ASP A 158 -8.49 -21.34 1.66
C ASP A 158 -7.28 -20.93 0.79
N MET A 159 -7.03 -19.62 0.65
CA MET A 159 -5.90 -19.12 -0.14
C MET A 159 -4.54 -19.58 0.41
N CYS A 160 -4.32 -19.47 1.73
CA CYS A 160 -3.04 -19.83 2.33
C CYS A 160 -2.79 -21.34 2.35
N LEU A 161 -3.82 -22.19 2.53
CA LEU A 161 -3.65 -23.63 2.65
C LEU A 161 -3.70 -24.36 1.31
N THR A 162 -4.43 -23.85 0.33
CA THR A 162 -4.54 -24.46 -1.01
C THR A 162 -3.65 -23.80 -2.04
N ALA A 163 -3.11 -22.61 -1.71
CA ALA A 163 -2.36 -21.75 -2.64
C ALA A 163 -3.18 -21.36 -3.89
N ARG A 164 -4.52 -21.33 -3.78
CA ARG A 164 -5.34 -20.80 -4.87
C ARG A 164 -5.17 -19.30 -4.99
N MET A 165 -5.36 -18.81 -6.19
CA MET A 165 -5.41 -17.37 -6.46
C MET A 165 -6.84 -16.87 -6.47
N MET A 166 -7.00 -15.60 -6.10
CA MET A 166 -8.23 -14.81 -6.19
C MET A 166 -8.10 -13.87 -7.37
N ASP A 167 -9.08 -13.82 -8.25
CA ASP A 167 -9.10 -12.82 -9.33
C ASP A 167 -9.57 -11.45 -8.81
N ALA A 168 -9.45 -10.44 -9.68
CA ALA A 168 -9.76 -9.06 -9.32
C ALA A 168 -11.22 -8.88 -8.85
N THR A 169 -12.17 -9.52 -9.54
CA THR A 169 -13.60 -9.44 -9.21
C THR A 169 -13.91 -10.09 -7.86
N GLU A 170 -13.33 -11.27 -7.59
CA GLU A 170 -13.46 -11.90 -6.28
C GLU A 170 -12.79 -11.04 -5.19
N ALA A 171 -11.64 -10.45 -5.47
CA ALA A 171 -10.90 -9.61 -4.53
C ALA A 171 -11.68 -8.35 -4.13
N GLU A 172 -12.34 -7.69 -5.09
CA GLU A 172 -13.23 -6.56 -4.82
C GLU A 172 -14.43 -6.98 -3.97
N ARG A 173 -15.15 -8.03 -4.38
CA ARG A 173 -16.31 -8.55 -3.61
C ARG A 173 -15.93 -8.98 -2.19
N ALA A 174 -14.71 -9.45 -2.00
CA ALA A 174 -14.22 -9.90 -0.70
C ALA A 174 -13.71 -8.76 0.19
N GLY A 175 -13.49 -7.55 -0.36
CA GLY A 175 -13.01 -6.39 0.37
C GLY A 175 -11.49 -6.20 0.37
N LEU A 176 -10.74 -7.00 -0.40
CA LEU A 176 -9.29 -6.81 -0.56
C LEU A 176 -8.96 -5.63 -1.47
N VAL A 177 -9.76 -5.41 -2.51
CA VAL A 177 -9.57 -4.38 -3.53
C VAL A 177 -10.69 -3.35 -3.41
N SER A 178 -10.33 -2.07 -3.49
CA SER A 178 -11.27 -0.95 -3.40
C SER A 178 -12.12 -0.80 -4.67
N ARG A 179 -11.50 -1.00 -5.84
CA ARG A 179 -12.17 -0.93 -7.15
C ARG A 179 -11.40 -1.70 -8.22
N VAL A 180 -12.12 -2.21 -9.20
CA VAL A 180 -11.56 -2.92 -10.37
C VAL A 180 -11.84 -2.12 -11.63
N VAL A 181 -10.83 -1.97 -12.48
CA VAL A 181 -10.89 -1.23 -13.75
C VAL A 181 -10.27 -2.05 -14.89
N PRO A 182 -10.58 -1.75 -16.16
CA PRO A 182 -9.85 -2.32 -17.29
C PRO A 182 -8.35 -2.07 -17.18
N ALA A 183 -7.53 -3.02 -17.62
CA ALA A 183 -6.07 -2.97 -17.45
C ALA A 183 -5.44 -1.71 -18.07
N ASP A 184 -5.94 -1.25 -19.22
CA ASP A 184 -5.50 -0.04 -19.89
C ASP A 184 -5.89 1.25 -19.17
N LYS A 185 -6.79 1.20 -18.17
CA LYS A 185 -7.26 2.31 -17.37
C LYS A 185 -6.65 2.39 -15.97
N LEU A 186 -5.90 1.35 -15.56
CA LEU A 186 -5.39 1.25 -14.19
C LEU A 186 -4.61 2.48 -13.74
N MET A 187 -3.66 2.94 -14.55
CA MET A 187 -2.82 4.08 -14.17
C MET A 187 -3.56 5.41 -14.23
N GLU A 188 -4.50 5.57 -15.15
CA GLU A 188 -5.38 6.75 -15.22
C GLU A 188 -6.21 6.86 -13.94
N GLU A 189 -6.88 5.78 -13.53
CA GLU A 189 -7.70 5.72 -12.32
C GLU A 189 -6.89 5.94 -11.04
N ALA A 190 -5.71 5.30 -10.94
CA ALA A 190 -4.83 5.48 -9.79
C ALA A 190 -4.32 6.94 -9.68
N MET A 191 -3.99 7.55 -10.81
CA MET A 191 -3.53 8.94 -10.86
C MET A 191 -4.66 9.91 -10.53
N GLU A 192 -5.89 9.66 -11.01
CA GLU A 192 -7.07 10.45 -10.66
C GLU A 192 -7.32 10.38 -9.15
N ALA A 193 -7.35 9.18 -8.56
CA ALA A 193 -7.54 9.01 -7.13
C ALA A 193 -6.46 9.73 -6.31
N ALA A 194 -5.19 9.58 -6.70
CA ALA A 194 -4.07 10.26 -6.03
C ALA A 194 -4.15 11.78 -6.18
N THR A 195 -4.59 12.29 -7.32
CA THR A 195 -4.78 13.73 -7.56
C THR A 195 -5.90 14.29 -6.69
N VAL A 196 -7.02 13.57 -6.57
CA VAL A 196 -8.13 13.95 -5.67
C VAL A 196 -7.63 14.02 -4.23
N ILE A 197 -6.91 13.00 -3.75
CA ILE A 197 -6.31 13.00 -2.40
C ILE A 197 -5.38 14.20 -2.24
N SER A 198 -4.48 14.42 -3.19
CA SER A 198 -3.46 15.48 -3.14
C SER A 198 -4.02 16.90 -3.16
N ALA A 199 -5.30 17.07 -3.50
CA ALA A 199 -6.00 18.35 -3.45
C ALA A 199 -6.66 18.65 -2.09
N MET A 200 -6.65 17.68 -1.16
CA MET A 200 -7.19 17.84 0.20
C MET A 200 -6.12 18.34 1.17
N SER A 201 -6.55 18.80 2.35
CA SER A 201 -5.65 19.21 3.43
C SER A 201 -4.74 18.06 3.87
N LEU A 202 -3.44 18.18 3.71
CA LEU A 202 -2.47 17.15 4.09
C LEU A 202 -2.54 16.79 5.58
N PRO A 203 -2.61 17.73 6.54
CA PRO A 203 -2.82 17.38 7.94
C PRO A 203 -4.03 16.49 8.18
N SER A 204 -5.17 16.79 7.54
CA SER A 204 -6.38 15.97 7.65
C SER A 204 -6.22 14.58 7.03
N ILE A 205 -5.54 14.48 5.88
CA ILE A 205 -5.22 13.20 5.23
C ILE A 205 -4.41 12.31 6.18
N LEU A 206 -3.35 12.86 6.79
CA LEU A 206 -2.48 12.13 7.72
C LEU A 206 -3.26 11.64 8.94
N MET A 207 -4.12 12.47 9.51
CA MET A 207 -4.98 12.12 10.66
C MET A 207 -5.99 11.03 10.30
N ILE A 208 -6.61 11.10 9.11
CA ILE A 208 -7.56 10.09 8.64
C ILE A 208 -6.86 8.73 8.47
N LYS A 209 -5.70 8.70 7.80
CA LYS A 209 -4.92 7.47 7.63
C LYS A 209 -4.56 6.85 8.98
N ASP A 210 -4.09 7.64 9.92
CA ASP A 210 -3.73 7.18 11.26
C ASP A 210 -4.95 6.64 12.02
N ALA A 211 -6.07 7.35 12.00
CA ALA A 211 -7.31 6.91 12.66
C ALA A 211 -7.87 5.61 12.07
N VAL A 212 -7.88 5.47 10.73
CA VAL A 212 -8.37 4.25 10.06
C VAL A 212 -7.46 3.05 10.36
N ASN A 213 -6.14 3.23 10.32
CA ASN A 213 -5.20 2.17 10.68
C ASN A 213 -5.36 1.75 12.15
N ARG A 214 -5.66 2.69 13.04
CA ARG A 214 -5.89 2.43 14.46
C ARG A 214 -7.07 1.49 14.71
N ALA A 215 -8.07 1.45 13.82
CA ALA A 215 -9.23 0.55 13.94
C ALA A 215 -8.85 -0.93 13.96
N TYR A 216 -7.71 -1.29 13.36
CA TYR A 216 -7.22 -2.68 13.32
C TYR A 216 -6.32 -3.05 14.52
N GLU A 217 -5.98 -2.08 15.38
CA GLU A 217 -5.01 -2.24 16.46
C GLU A 217 -5.61 -1.94 17.86
N SER A 218 -6.89 -1.54 17.92
CA SER A 218 -7.51 -1.14 19.17
C SER A 218 -8.96 -1.63 19.33
N SER A 219 -9.50 -1.54 20.55
CA SER A 219 -10.94 -1.72 20.76
C SER A 219 -11.74 -0.60 20.10
N LEU A 220 -13.00 -0.87 19.76
CA LEU A 220 -13.88 0.17 19.19
C LEU A 220 -13.94 1.43 20.06
N THR A 221 -14.06 1.26 21.38
CA THR A 221 -14.14 2.37 22.32
C THR A 221 -12.87 3.21 22.30
N ASP A 222 -11.69 2.59 22.35
CA ASP A 222 -10.41 3.30 22.33
C ASP A 222 -10.16 3.95 20.96
N GLY A 223 -10.52 3.25 19.88
CA GLY A 223 -10.42 3.78 18.51
C GLY A 223 -11.28 5.03 18.33
N VAL A 224 -12.54 5.02 18.77
CA VAL A 224 -13.44 6.20 18.71
C VAL A 224 -12.94 7.37 19.58
N GLN A 225 -12.35 7.08 20.75
CA GLN A 225 -11.75 8.13 21.57
C GLN A 225 -10.50 8.74 20.90
N TYR A 226 -9.69 7.92 20.24
CA TYR A 226 -8.53 8.36 19.48
C TYR A 226 -8.95 9.25 18.31
N GLU A 227 -9.89 8.79 17.48
CA GLU A 227 -10.48 9.53 16.36
C GLU A 227 -11.00 10.90 16.81
N ARG A 228 -11.73 10.94 17.92
CA ARG A 228 -12.30 12.20 18.45
C ARG A 228 -11.23 13.20 18.83
N ARG A 229 -10.09 12.77 19.38
CA ARG A 229 -8.97 13.65 19.68
C ARG A 229 -8.35 14.21 18.39
N LEU A 230 -8.15 13.38 17.38
CA LEU A 230 -7.68 13.85 16.08
C LEU A 230 -8.68 14.80 15.42
N PHE A 231 -9.98 14.48 15.46
CA PHE A 231 -11.02 15.37 14.97
C PHE A 231 -10.99 16.74 15.67
N HIS A 232 -10.86 16.79 17.00
CA HIS A 232 -10.71 18.06 17.71
C HIS A 232 -9.44 18.81 17.29
N SER A 233 -8.35 18.10 17.00
CA SER A 233 -7.09 18.73 16.56
C SER A 233 -7.22 19.42 15.21
N THR A 234 -8.12 18.96 14.31
CA THR A 234 -8.34 19.64 13.03
C THR A 234 -8.82 21.07 13.19
N PHE A 235 -9.52 21.41 14.28
CA PHE A 235 -10.00 22.78 14.55
C PHE A 235 -8.88 23.78 14.88
N ALA A 236 -7.66 23.29 15.11
CA ALA A 236 -6.47 24.13 15.28
C ALA A 236 -5.80 24.49 13.94
N THR A 237 -6.17 23.83 12.83
CA THR A 237 -5.57 24.07 11.53
C THR A 237 -6.25 25.23 10.78
N GLU A 238 -5.50 25.94 9.94
CA GLU A 238 -6.07 26.94 9.02
C GLU A 238 -6.92 26.29 7.95
N ASP A 239 -6.53 25.12 7.48
CA ASP A 239 -7.24 24.36 6.44
C ASP A 239 -8.67 23.98 6.85
N GLN A 240 -8.91 23.68 8.13
CA GLN A 240 -10.27 23.41 8.61
C GLN A 240 -11.16 24.66 8.47
N LYS A 241 -10.65 25.84 8.79
CA LYS A 241 -11.36 27.10 8.65
C LYS A 241 -11.61 27.43 7.19
N GLU A 242 -10.58 27.28 6.36
CA GLU A 242 -10.70 27.48 4.91
C GLU A 242 -11.74 26.52 4.30
N GLY A 243 -11.68 25.24 4.64
CA GLY A 243 -12.63 24.25 4.11
C GLY A 243 -14.09 24.57 4.47
N MET A 244 -14.36 24.95 5.73
CA MET A 244 -15.70 25.30 6.18
C MET A 244 -16.19 26.61 5.53
N ASN A 245 -15.34 27.62 5.44
CA ASN A 245 -15.69 28.90 4.78
C ASN A 245 -15.95 28.68 3.27
N ALA A 246 -15.09 27.94 2.59
CA ALA A 246 -15.25 27.61 1.17
C ALA A 246 -16.58 26.88 0.91
N PHE A 247 -16.96 25.95 1.80
CA PHE A 247 -18.23 25.25 1.71
C PHE A 247 -19.44 26.20 1.85
N ILE A 248 -19.42 27.10 2.85
CA ILE A 248 -20.48 28.08 3.09
C ILE A 248 -20.60 29.05 1.89
N GLU A 249 -19.46 29.48 1.35
CA GLU A 249 -19.37 30.39 0.22
C GLU A 249 -19.58 29.71 -1.14
N LYS A 250 -19.75 28.37 -1.17
CA LYS A 250 -19.92 27.55 -2.39
C LYS A 250 -18.79 27.71 -3.41
N ARG A 251 -17.56 27.81 -2.93
CA ARG A 251 -16.33 27.85 -3.75
C ARG A 251 -15.42 26.64 -3.46
N LYS A 252 -14.44 26.43 -4.30
CA LYS A 252 -13.39 25.42 -4.03
C LYS A 252 -12.49 25.93 -2.88
N PRO A 253 -12.08 25.05 -1.94
CA PRO A 253 -11.11 25.38 -0.91
C PRO A 253 -9.71 25.54 -1.50
N ASN A 254 -8.88 26.34 -0.84
CA ASN A 254 -7.46 26.50 -1.15
C ASN A 254 -6.64 26.13 0.07
N PHE A 255 -6.41 24.83 0.28
CA PHE A 255 -5.66 24.32 1.40
C PHE A 255 -4.18 24.69 1.31
N ARG A 256 -3.58 24.98 2.46
CA ARG A 256 -2.17 25.40 2.60
C ARG A 256 -1.35 24.37 3.34
N ASP A 257 -1.99 23.32 3.84
CA ASP A 257 -1.35 22.23 4.59
C ASP A 257 -0.77 22.69 5.96
N ILE A 258 -1.45 23.67 6.59
CA ILE A 258 -1.08 24.26 7.89
C ILE A 258 -2.26 24.38 8.85
#